data_83db08a58282adb183d7b0750bd23341
#
_entry.id   83db08a58282adb183d7b0750bd23341
#
_cell.length_a   1.000
_cell.length_b   1.000
_cell.length_c   1.000
_cell.angle_alpha   90.00
_cell.angle_beta   90.00
_cell.angle_gamma   90.00
#
_symmetry.space_group_name_H-M   'P 1'
#
loop_
_entity.id
_entity.type
_entity.pdbx_description
1 polymer ?
#
loop_
_entity_poly.entity_id
_entity_poly.type
_entity_poly.pdbx_seq_one_letter_code
_entity_poly.pdbx_strand_id
1 'polypeptide(L)'
;MQAFSTKLIEITELHAKTIAKQWYNDVRKNPKTPSYYNITEDRAIPQAIEFYSHFREVFMSDKPFEAARKFFSKYAEDRYRDGVPLHEAIYSLVMMRRHMWLYAEFQ
;
A
#
# COMPACT_ATOMS: atom_id res chain seq x y z
N MET A 1 3.22 -22.42 4.73
CA MET A 1 2.48 -21.19 4.40
C MET A 1 2.56 -20.14 5.47
N GLN A 2 2.34 -20.50 6.74
CA GLN A 2 2.46 -19.53 7.82
C GLN A 2 3.87 -18.95 7.96
N ALA A 3 4.89 -19.79 7.78
CA ALA A 3 6.28 -19.34 7.86
C ALA A 3 6.60 -18.30 6.77
N PHE A 4 6.09 -18.52 5.56
CA PHE A 4 6.27 -17.58 4.45
C PHE A 4 5.55 -16.26 4.72
N SER A 5 4.31 -16.35 5.20
CA SER A 5 3.51 -15.16 5.52
C SER A 5 4.15 -14.34 6.62
N THR A 6 4.65 -14.98 7.65
CA THR A 6 5.34 -14.30 8.76
C THR A 6 6.60 -13.60 8.25
N LYS A 7 7.37 -14.26 7.41
CA LYS A 7 8.58 -13.67 6.84
C LYS A 7 8.26 -12.47 5.97
N LEU A 8 7.20 -12.56 5.16
CA LEU A 8 6.77 -11.45 4.32
C LEU A 8 6.36 -10.25 5.16
N ILE A 9 5.62 -10.48 6.24
CA ILE A 9 5.21 -9.42 7.15
C ILE A 9 6.43 -8.76 7.79
N GLU A 10 7.39 -9.55 8.25
CA GLU A 10 8.62 -9.04 8.89
C GLU A 10 9.42 -8.18 7.92
N ILE A 11 9.61 -8.65 6.69
CA ILE A 11 10.32 -7.89 5.66
C ILE A 11 9.60 -6.58 5.37
N THR A 12 8.28 -6.64 5.25
CA THR A 12 7.47 -5.46 4.96
C THR A 12 7.58 -4.42 6.08
N GLU A 13 7.50 -4.87 7.32
CA GLU A 13 7.60 -3.96 8.48
C GLU A 13 8.99 -3.34 8.59
N LEU A 14 10.02 -4.16 8.39
CA LEU A 14 11.40 -3.69 8.53
C LEU A 14 11.79 -2.71 7.43
N HIS A 15 11.27 -2.89 6.23
CA HIS A 15 11.66 -2.10 5.07
C HIS A 15 10.53 -1.26 4.50
N ALA A 16 9.51 -0.96 5.32
CA ALA A 16 8.31 -0.23 4.86
C ALA A 16 8.65 1.07 4.16
N LYS A 17 9.58 1.84 4.71
CA LYS A 17 9.96 3.12 4.13
C LYS A 17 10.60 2.97 2.76
N THR A 18 11.48 1.99 2.60
CA THR A 18 12.12 1.71 1.33
C THR A 18 11.10 1.26 0.28
N ILE A 19 10.19 0.37 0.66
CA ILE A 19 9.14 -0.11 -0.23
C ILE A 19 8.21 1.05 -0.61
N ALA A 20 7.85 1.88 0.34
CA ALA A 20 6.99 3.05 0.11
C ALA A 20 7.63 4.01 -0.90
N LYS A 21 8.93 4.20 -0.83
CA LYS A 21 9.66 5.05 -1.76
C LYS A 21 9.62 4.50 -3.18
N GLN A 22 9.77 3.19 -3.33
CA GLN A 22 9.67 2.54 -4.63
C GLN A 22 8.26 2.66 -5.20
N TRP A 23 7.25 2.48 -4.36
CA TRP A 23 5.87 2.70 -4.76
C TRP A 23 5.64 4.14 -5.21
N TYR A 24 6.15 5.11 -4.46
CA TYR A 24 6.01 6.53 -4.79
C TYR A 24 6.59 6.83 -6.17
N ASN A 25 7.79 6.31 -6.44
CA ASN A 25 8.44 6.53 -7.73
C ASN A 25 7.65 5.95 -8.90
N ASP A 26 6.88 4.89 -8.65
CA ASP A 26 6.03 4.28 -9.67
C ASP A 26 4.71 5.04 -9.82
N VAL A 27 3.98 5.28 -8.72
CA VAL A 27 2.63 5.84 -8.76
C VAL A 27 2.60 7.26 -9.34
N ARG A 28 3.66 8.02 -9.14
CA ARG A 28 3.72 9.41 -9.62
C ARG A 28 3.92 9.53 -11.13
N LYS A 29 4.18 8.44 -11.82
CA LYS A 29 4.41 8.45 -13.26
C LYS A 29 3.70 7.31 -14.01
N ASN A 30 2.91 6.51 -13.31
CA ASN A 30 2.19 5.40 -13.93
C ASN A 30 0.98 5.94 -14.70
N PRO A 31 0.81 5.54 -15.98
CA PRO A 31 -0.32 6.03 -16.78
C PRO A 31 -1.70 5.74 -16.18
N LYS A 32 -1.80 4.76 -15.29
CA LYS A 32 -3.07 4.39 -14.67
C LYS A 32 -3.38 5.17 -13.40
N THR A 33 -2.46 6.01 -12.96
CA THR A 33 -2.65 6.82 -11.74
C THR A 33 -2.31 8.30 -11.99
N PRO A 34 -2.93 8.94 -13.00
CA PRO A 34 -2.60 10.33 -13.31
C PRO A 34 -2.88 11.31 -12.19
N SER A 35 -3.84 11.00 -11.31
CA SER A 35 -4.12 11.86 -10.16
C SER A 35 -2.97 11.93 -9.15
N TYR A 36 -2.00 11.02 -9.26
CA TYR A 36 -0.84 10.97 -8.37
C TYR A 36 0.40 11.67 -8.95
N TYR A 37 0.32 12.21 -10.16
CA TYR A 37 1.51 12.77 -10.82
C TYR A 37 2.11 13.94 -10.06
N ASN A 38 1.28 14.74 -9.42
CA ASN A 38 1.74 15.93 -8.70
C ASN A 38 1.76 15.74 -7.18
N ILE A 39 1.57 14.52 -6.71
CA ILE A 39 1.61 14.27 -5.27
C ILE A 39 3.04 14.38 -4.75
N THR A 40 3.20 15.07 -3.64
CA THR A 40 4.51 15.25 -3.03
C THR A 40 4.89 14.01 -2.22
N GLU A 41 6.21 13.84 -2.03
CA GLU A 41 6.73 12.69 -1.28
C GLU A 41 6.20 12.65 0.14
N ASP A 42 6.14 13.82 0.81
CA ASP A 42 5.67 13.91 2.19
C ASP A 42 4.18 13.62 2.34
N ARG A 43 3.41 13.66 1.26
CA ARG A 43 2.00 13.24 1.27
C ARG A 43 1.82 11.79 0.84
N ALA A 44 2.65 11.32 -0.08
CA ALA A 44 2.51 9.98 -0.65
C ALA A 44 3.08 8.90 0.25
N ILE A 45 4.29 9.09 0.75
CA ILE A 45 4.98 8.06 1.54
C ILE A 45 4.17 7.62 2.76
N PRO A 46 3.56 8.54 3.56
CA PRO A 46 2.77 8.12 4.70
C PRO A 46 1.58 7.22 4.32
N GLN A 47 1.00 7.40 3.14
CA GLN A 47 -0.11 6.55 2.69
C GLN A 47 0.34 5.10 2.54
N ALA A 48 1.49 4.88 1.92
CA ALA A 48 2.02 3.53 1.74
C ALA A 48 2.50 2.93 3.06
N ILE A 49 3.14 3.73 3.91
CA ILE A 49 3.58 3.26 5.23
C ILE A 49 2.36 2.82 6.06
N GLU A 50 1.27 3.57 5.99
CA GLU A 50 0.05 3.19 6.69
C GLU A 50 -0.48 1.84 6.18
N PHE A 51 -0.48 1.63 4.86
CA PHE A 51 -0.85 0.33 4.29
C PHE A 51 0.02 -0.79 4.84
N TYR A 52 1.33 -0.59 4.81
CA TYR A 52 2.27 -1.63 5.24
C TYR A 52 2.19 -1.90 6.74
N SER A 53 1.91 -0.88 7.55
CA SER A 53 1.76 -1.07 9.00
C SER A 53 0.47 -1.80 9.37
N HIS A 54 -0.57 -1.73 8.53
CA HIS A 54 -1.80 -2.48 8.73
C HIS A 54 -1.76 -3.89 8.16
N PHE A 55 -0.71 -4.21 7.42
CA PHE A 55 -0.63 -5.50 6.74
C PHE A 55 -0.64 -6.67 7.74
N ARG A 56 0.12 -6.55 8.85
CA ARG A 56 0.11 -7.58 9.89
C ARG A 56 -1.28 -7.73 10.51
N GLU A 57 -1.92 -6.62 10.82
CA GLU A 57 -3.25 -6.63 11.41
C GLU A 57 -4.24 -7.36 10.52
N VAL A 58 -4.27 -7.01 9.24
CA VAL A 58 -5.17 -7.65 8.28
C VAL A 58 -4.86 -9.13 8.14
N PHE A 59 -3.58 -9.48 7.96
CA PHE A 59 -3.15 -10.84 7.67
C PHE A 59 -3.33 -11.78 8.86
N MET A 60 -3.16 -11.26 10.09
CA MET A 60 -3.22 -12.06 11.31
C MET A 60 -4.56 -11.95 12.04
N SER A 61 -5.51 -11.22 11.47
CA SER A 61 -6.82 -11.02 12.06
C SER A 61 -7.64 -12.30 12.00
N ASP A 62 -8.52 -12.51 13.00
CA ASP A 62 -9.54 -13.56 12.97
C ASP A 62 -10.56 -13.29 11.86
N LYS A 63 -10.70 -12.02 11.46
CA LYS A 63 -11.63 -11.60 10.43
C LYS A 63 -10.91 -10.76 9.39
N PRO A 64 -10.05 -11.39 8.56
CA PRO A 64 -9.19 -10.63 7.64
C PRO A 64 -9.96 -9.82 6.61
N PHE A 65 -11.11 -10.32 6.14
CA PHE A 65 -11.91 -9.59 5.16
C PHE A 65 -12.50 -8.32 5.76
N GLU A 66 -12.93 -8.39 7.01
CA GLU A 66 -13.49 -7.24 7.69
C GLU A 66 -12.44 -6.18 7.96
N ALA A 67 -11.24 -6.60 8.39
CA ALA A 67 -10.12 -5.69 8.63
C ALA A 67 -9.67 -5.03 7.33
N ALA A 68 -9.59 -5.80 6.25
CA ALA A 68 -9.21 -5.28 4.94
C ALA A 68 -10.23 -4.27 4.42
N ARG A 69 -11.52 -4.59 4.56
CA ARG A 69 -12.57 -3.71 4.11
C ARG A 69 -12.56 -2.38 4.85
N LYS A 70 -12.33 -2.41 6.15
CA LYS A 70 -12.22 -1.19 6.96
C LYS A 70 -11.10 -0.29 6.46
N PHE A 71 -9.93 -0.88 6.25
CA PHE A 71 -8.77 -0.14 5.78
C PHE A 71 -9.01 0.44 4.39
N PHE A 72 -9.50 -0.40 3.47
CA PHE A 72 -9.69 0.02 2.07
C PHE A 72 -10.77 1.08 1.95
N SER A 73 -11.85 0.96 2.74
CA SER A 73 -12.91 1.97 2.74
C SER A 73 -12.41 3.32 3.21
N LYS A 74 -11.60 3.33 4.26
CA LYS A 74 -11.01 4.57 4.76
C LYS A 74 -10.04 5.16 3.74
N TYR A 75 -9.19 4.35 3.15
CA TYR A 75 -8.24 4.81 2.15
C TYR A 75 -8.97 5.43 0.96
N ALA A 76 -9.98 4.74 0.44
CA ALA A 76 -10.76 5.21 -0.70
C ALA A 76 -11.47 6.53 -0.38
N GLU A 77 -12.03 6.64 0.81
CA GLU A 77 -12.72 7.86 1.25
C GLU A 77 -11.74 9.03 1.35
N ASP A 78 -10.58 8.80 1.95
CA ASP A 78 -9.55 9.84 2.08
C ASP A 78 -9.05 10.30 0.71
N ARG A 79 -8.84 9.38 -0.21
CA ARG A 79 -8.41 9.74 -1.57
C ARG A 79 -9.51 10.45 -2.34
N TYR A 80 -10.76 10.06 -2.14
CA TYR A 80 -11.87 10.75 -2.77
C TYR A 80 -11.91 12.22 -2.35
N ARG A 81 -11.67 12.49 -1.07
CA ARG A 81 -11.58 13.87 -0.58
C ARG A 81 -10.42 14.64 -1.21
N ASP A 82 -9.36 13.94 -1.57
CA ASP A 82 -8.21 14.52 -2.27
C ASP A 82 -8.47 14.71 -3.76
N GLY A 83 -9.65 14.32 -4.25
CA GLY A 83 -9.98 14.44 -5.67
C GLY A 83 -9.49 13.26 -6.51
N VAL A 84 -9.14 12.14 -5.90
CA VAL A 84 -8.66 10.95 -6.62
C VAL A 84 -9.84 10.03 -6.92
N PRO A 85 -10.05 9.66 -8.20
CA PRO A 85 -11.13 8.73 -8.55
C PRO A 85 -10.93 7.36 -7.90
N LEU A 86 -12.03 6.67 -7.61
CA LEU A 86 -11.99 5.39 -6.93
C LEU A 86 -11.11 4.36 -7.63
N HIS A 87 -11.20 4.28 -8.97
CA HIS A 87 -10.41 3.30 -9.71
C HIS A 87 -8.91 3.54 -9.59
N GLU A 88 -8.49 4.80 -9.51
CA GLU A 88 -7.08 5.11 -9.29
C GLU A 88 -6.62 4.80 -7.87
N ALA A 89 -7.48 5.09 -6.89
CA ALA A 89 -7.19 4.77 -5.49
C ALA A 89 -6.99 3.26 -5.31
N ILE A 90 -7.89 2.46 -5.91
CA ILE A 90 -7.77 1.00 -5.85
C ILE A 90 -6.50 0.53 -6.55
N TYR A 91 -6.20 1.09 -7.72
CA TYR A 91 -5.01 0.70 -8.46
C TYR A 91 -3.73 1.04 -7.67
N SER A 92 -3.72 2.18 -6.99
CA SER A 92 -2.57 2.56 -6.17
C SER A 92 -2.31 1.56 -5.04
N LEU A 93 -3.39 0.99 -4.45
CA LEU A 93 -3.25 -0.06 -3.44
C LEU A 93 -2.70 -1.35 -4.03
N VAL A 94 -3.15 -1.71 -5.24
CA VAL A 94 -2.60 -2.86 -5.96
C VAL A 94 -1.11 -2.68 -6.20
N MET A 95 -0.69 -1.46 -6.54
CA MET A 95 0.71 -1.14 -6.75
C MET A 95 1.52 -1.22 -5.45
N MET A 96 0.94 -0.79 -4.32
CA MET A 96 1.60 -0.93 -3.02
C MET A 96 1.88 -2.41 -2.72
N ARG A 97 0.89 -3.26 -2.97
CA ARG A 97 1.04 -4.71 -2.78
C ARG A 97 2.10 -5.27 -3.73
N ARG A 98 2.09 -4.84 -4.98
CA ARG A 98 3.08 -5.28 -5.97
C ARG A 98 4.51 -4.97 -5.51
N HIS A 99 4.75 -3.76 -5.04
CA HIS A 99 6.08 -3.35 -4.62
C HIS A 99 6.54 -4.11 -3.38
N MET A 100 5.61 -4.46 -2.49
CA MET A 100 5.91 -5.32 -1.36
C MET A 100 6.41 -6.68 -1.82
N TRP A 101 5.69 -7.30 -2.76
CA TRP A 101 6.09 -8.60 -3.30
C TRP A 101 7.42 -8.53 -4.03
N LEU A 102 7.60 -7.51 -4.87
CA LEU A 102 8.85 -7.34 -5.62
C LEU A 102 10.04 -7.18 -4.68
N TYR A 103 9.87 -6.40 -3.64
CA TYR A 103 10.94 -6.20 -2.68
C TYR A 103 11.30 -7.50 -1.97
N ALA A 104 10.28 -8.24 -1.51
CA ALA A 104 10.50 -9.50 -0.82
C ALA A 104 11.19 -10.55 -1.70
N GLU A 105 10.89 -10.54 -3.00
CA GLU A 105 11.44 -11.48 -3.96
C GLU A 105 12.97 -11.36 -4.09
N PHE A 106 13.50 -10.16 -3.88
CA PHE A 106 14.93 -9.88 -4.04
C PHE A 106 15.68 -9.81 -2.71
N GLN A 107 15.09 -10.29 -1.63
CA GLN A 107 15.75 -10.31 -0.31
C GLN A 107 16.24 -11.69 0.11
#